data_801a323a56b62dbebf079c83c4925518
#
_entry.id   801a323a56b62dbebf079c83c4925518
#
_cell.length_a   1.000
_cell.length_b   1.000
_cell.length_c   1.000
_cell.angle_alpha   90.00
_cell.angle_beta   90.00
_cell.angle_gamma   90.00
#
_symmetry.space_group_name_H-M   'P 1'
#
loop_
_entity.id
_entity.type
_entity.pdbx_description
1 polymer ?
#
loop_
_entity_poly.entity_id
_entity_poly.type
_entity_poly.pdbx_seq_one_letter_code
_entity_poly.pdbx_strand_id
1 'polypeptide(L)'
;RENPPLDEVAALGERCAAFLAKLAEHRPMVRLSAPTVTSMGPGLWRIEATLSNTGRLPTVMRGGRAEGVIPAHVVRLSVPVDRVKSGRRIDVVRGIDPGEVRRLAWIVQAPPEEEVAVELLLAGNVVERHAFTDGAPAGTGGGK
;
A
#
# COMPACT_ATOMS: atom_id res chain seq x y z
N ARG A 1 -33.12 -27.25 -4.80
CA ARG A 1 -32.77 -25.95 -5.43
C ARG A 1 -32.94 -26.16 -6.92
N GLU A 2 -33.90 -25.49 -7.54
CA GLU A 2 -34.12 -25.56 -8.99
C GLU A 2 -33.19 -24.51 -9.65
N ASN A 3 -32.61 -24.89 -10.79
CA ASN A 3 -31.87 -23.94 -11.61
C ASN A 3 -32.87 -22.97 -12.26
N PRO A 4 -32.47 -21.69 -12.46
CA PRO A 4 -33.33 -20.74 -13.15
C PRO A 4 -33.64 -21.23 -14.57
N PRO A 5 -34.82 -20.91 -15.11
CA PRO A 5 -35.17 -21.20 -16.51
C PRO A 5 -34.13 -20.65 -17.47
N LEU A 6 -33.89 -21.37 -18.58
CA LEU A 6 -32.80 -21.02 -19.53
C LEU A 6 -32.97 -19.63 -20.17
N ASP A 7 -34.19 -19.18 -20.35
CA ASP A 7 -34.53 -17.83 -20.85
C ASP A 7 -34.21 -16.71 -19.87
N GLU A 8 -34.16 -17.02 -18.59
CA GLU A 8 -33.78 -16.03 -17.56
C GLU A 8 -32.26 -15.93 -17.35
N VAL A 9 -31.47 -16.92 -17.79
CA VAL A 9 -30.02 -16.99 -17.53
C VAL A 9 -29.27 -15.79 -18.10
N ALA A 10 -29.62 -15.36 -19.32
CA ALA A 10 -28.97 -14.21 -19.96
C ALA A 10 -29.21 -12.91 -19.19
N ALA A 11 -30.47 -12.63 -18.83
CA ALA A 11 -30.84 -11.44 -18.07
C ALA A 11 -30.25 -11.43 -16.65
N LEU A 12 -30.12 -12.61 -16.04
CA LEU A 12 -29.47 -12.76 -14.73
C LEU A 12 -27.96 -12.49 -14.84
N GLY A 13 -27.32 -13.00 -15.92
CA GLY A 13 -25.92 -12.78 -16.22
C GLY A 13 -25.58 -11.29 -16.38
N GLU A 14 -26.39 -10.55 -17.14
CA GLU A 14 -26.23 -9.10 -17.32
C GLU A 14 -26.35 -8.34 -15.99
N ARG A 15 -27.36 -8.67 -15.18
CA ARG A 15 -27.53 -8.06 -13.85
C ARG A 15 -26.35 -8.36 -12.91
N CYS A 16 -25.86 -9.58 -12.92
CA CYS A 16 -24.68 -9.96 -12.13
C CYS A 16 -23.44 -9.22 -12.62
N ALA A 17 -23.23 -9.10 -13.92
CA ALA A 17 -22.10 -8.35 -14.49
C ALA A 17 -22.15 -6.87 -14.12
N ALA A 18 -23.32 -6.24 -14.23
CA ALA A 18 -23.52 -4.84 -13.82
C ALA A 18 -23.27 -4.63 -12.32
N PHE A 19 -23.72 -5.58 -11.47
CA PHE A 19 -23.43 -5.54 -10.03
C PHE A 19 -21.93 -5.64 -9.74
N LEU A 20 -21.24 -6.61 -10.39
CA LEU A 20 -19.79 -6.79 -10.21
C LEU A 20 -19.01 -5.58 -10.70
N ALA A 21 -19.41 -4.94 -11.81
CA ALA A 21 -18.80 -3.71 -12.30
C ALA A 21 -18.91 -2.58 -11.26
N LYS A 22 -20.11 -2.37 -10.71
CA LYS A 22 -20.31 -1.39 -9.63
C LYS A 22 -19.51 -1.71 -8.37
N LEU A 23 -19.40 -2.98 -8.00
CA LEU A 23 -18.60 -3.40 -6.87
C LEU A 23 -17.13 -3.10 -7.10
N ALA A 24 -16.63 -3.32 -8.31
CA ALA A 24 -15.24 -3.03 -8.69
C ALA A 24 -14.90 -1.53 -8.60
N GLU A 25 -15.86 -0.62 -8.86
CA GLU A 25 -15.68 0.83 -8.67
C GLU A 25 -15.44 1.21 -7.21
N HIS A 26 -15.93 0.40 -6.27
CA HIS A 26 -15.83 0.64 -4.84
C HIS A 26 -14.62 -0.06 -4.19
N ARG A 27 -13.79 -0.74 -4.98
CA ARG A 27 -12.62 -1.50 -4.49
C ARG A 27 -11.75 -0.67 -3.54
N PRO A 28 -11.05 -1.29 -2.59
CA PRO A 28 -10.07 -0.60 -1.79
C PRO A 28 -8.94 -0.04 -2.70
N MET A 29 -8.50 1.18 -2.40
CA MET A 29 -7.42 1.86 -3.11
C MET A 29 -6.39 2.30 -2.09
N VAL A 30 -5.41 1.44 -1.82
CA VAL A 30 -4.33 1.75 -0.89
C VAL A 30 -3.24 2.51 -1.62
N ARG A 31 -2.81 3.61 -1.01
CA ARG A 31 -1.78 4.51 -1.52
C ARG A 31 -0.76 4.82 -0.46
N LEU A 32 0.49 4.84 -0.86
CA LEU A 32 1.60 5.35 -0.07
C LEU A 32 1.91 6.78 -0.53
N SER A 33 1.91 7.75 0.40
CA SER A 33 2.31 9.12 0.03
C SER A 33 3.79 9.18 -0.32
N ALA A 34 4.17 10.14 -1.15
CA ALA A 34 5.57 10.53 -1.27
C ALA A 34 6.13 10.85 0.13
N PRO A 35 7.30 10.31 0.50
CA PRO A 35 7.87 10.55 1.81
C PRO A 35 8.40 11.99 1.94
N THR A 36 8.21 12.55 3.13
CA THR A 36 8.93 13.76 3.54
C THR A 36 10.24 13.32 4.19
N VAL A 37 11.36 13.84 3.70
CA VAL A 37 12.70 13.49 4.19
C VAL A 37 13.34 14.74 4.80
N THR A 38 13.80 14.63 6.05
CA THR A 38 14.44 15.71 6.78
C THR A 38 15.79 15.25 7.28
N SER A 39 16.85 16.02 6.99
CA SER A 39 18.18 15.77 7.54
C SER A 39 18.20 16.05 9.04
N MET A 40 18.76 15.13 9.81
CA MET A 40 18.96 15.29 11.26
C MET A 40 20.46 15.44 11.61
N GLY A 41 21.32 15.42 10.59
CA GLY A 41 22.77 15.48 10.71
C GLY A 41 23.44 14.67 9.62
N PRO A 42 24.76 14.63 9.57
CA PRO A 42 25.49 13.92 8.52
C PRO A 42 25.07 12.45 8.43
N GLY A 43 24.48 12.06 7.29
CA GLY A 43 24.07 10.68 7.03
C GLY A 43 22.91 10.18 7.90
N LEU A 44 22.16 11.07 8.60
CA LEU A 44 21.02 10.70 9.42
C LEU A 44 19.75 11.40 8.91
N TRP A 45 18.75 10.62 8.55
CA TRP A 45 17.54 11.07 7.89
C TRP A 45 16.29 10.67 8.65
N ARG A 46 15.38 11.63 8.86
CA ARG A 46 14.01 11.36 9.29
C ARG A 46 13.13 11.27 8.06
N ILE A 47 12.42 10.15 7.94
CA ILE A 47 11.53 9.83 6.82
C ILE A 47 10.13 9.69 7.39
N GLU A 48 9.17 10.43 6.83
CA GLU A 48 7.77 10.36 7.20
C GLU A 48 6.92 10.11 5.95
N ALA A 49 5.99 9.17 6.03
CA ALA A 49 5.05 8.87 4.96
C ALA A 49 3.68 8.52 5.53
N THR A 50 2.66 8.52 4.70
CA THR A 50 1.32 8.07 5.07
C THR A 50 0.86 6.95 4.16
N LEU A 51 0.21 5.95 4.76
CA LEU A 51 -0.49 4.90 4.05
C LEU A 51 -1.98 5.13 4.23
N SER A 52 -2.74 5.21 3.14
CA SER A 52 -4.17 5.53 3.19
C SER A 52 -4.98 4.61 2.27
N ASN A 53 -6.24 4.37 2.62
CA ASN A 53 -7.21 3.76 1.73
C ASN A 53 -8.21 4.82 1.25
N THR A 54 -8.08 5.23 0.00
CA THR A 54 -8.96 6.19 -0.66
C THR A 54 -10.17 5.53 -1.32
N GLY A 55 -10.23 4.19 -1.32
CA GLY A 55 -11.36 3.43 -1.80
C GLY A 55 -12.55 3.46 -0.83
N ARG A 56 -13.68 2.91 -1.29
CA ARG A 56 -14.91 2.87 -0.49
C ARG A 56 -15.10 1.59 0.31
N LEU A 57 -14.31 0.57 0.01
CA LEU A 57 -14.33 -0.70 0.75
C LEU A 57 -13.07 -0.85 1.60
N PRO A 58 -13.16 -1.53 2.75
CA PRO A 58 -11.98 -1.90 3.52
C PRO A 58 -11.13 -2.91 2.74
N THR A 59 -9.83 -2.91 2.97
CA THR A 59 -8.94 -3.92 2.34
C THR A 59 -9.24 -5.34 2.82
N VAL A 60 -9.92 -5.46 3.96
CA VAL A 60 -10.24 -6.73 4.60
C VAL A 60 -11.61 -6.65 5.25
N MET A 61 -12.55 -7.51 4.84
CA MET A 61 -13.85 -7.65 5.49
C MET A 61 -13.72 -8.28 6.89
N ARG A 62 -14.70 -8.03 7.78
CA ARG A 62 -14.67 -8.51 9.18
C ARG A 62 -14.38 -10.00 9.32
N GLY A 63 -15.00 -10.85 8.50
CA GLY A 63 -14.77 -12.29 8.50
C GLY A 63 -13.35 -12.68 8.10
N GLY A 64 -12.77 -12.03 7.11
CA GLY A 64 -11.42 -12.30 6.63
C GLY A 64 -10.31 -11.87 7.60
N ARG A 65 -10.57 -10.91 8.50
CA ARG A 65 -9.61 -10.54 9.56
C ARG A 65 -9.38 -11.67 10.56
N ALA A 66 -10.39 -12.50 10.80
CA ALA A 66 -10.31 -13.61 11.75
C ALA A 66 -9.53 -14.81 11.20
N GLU A 67 -9.54 -15.02 9.88
CA GLU A 67 -9.00 -16.23 9.24
C GLU A 67 -7.56 -16.07 8.73
N GLY A 68 -6.98 -14.87 8.72
CA GLY A 68 -5.58 -14.63 8.36
C GLY A 68 -5.20 -14.89 6.89
N VAL A 69 -6.19 -15.14 6.03
CA VAL A 69 -6.00 -15.58 4.63
C VAL A 69 -5.73 -14.43 3.65
N ILE A 70 -5.73 -13.18 4.11
CA ILE A 70 -5.70 -12.02 3.22
C ILE A 70 -4.29 -11.51 3.05
N PRO A 71 -3.86 -11.23 1.80
CA PRO A 71 -2.57 -10.62 1.53
C PRO A 71 -2.44 -9.29 2.28
N ALA A 72 -1.50 -9.23 3.23
CA ALA A 72 -1.21 -8.00 3.94
C ALA A 72 -0.54 -6.99 3.00
N HIS A 73 -0.85 -5.71 3.17
CA HIS A 73 -0.02 -4.66 2.64
C HIS A 73 1.25 -4.57 3.50
N VAL A 74 2.39 -4.48 2.87
CA VAL A 74 3.67 -4.38 3.55
C VAL A 74 4.35 -3.09 3.12
N VAL A 75 4.70 -2.24 4.08
CA VAL A 75 5.57 -1.10 3.83
C VAL A 75 6.99 -1.48 4.23
N ARG A 76 7.94 -1.29 3.32
CA ARG A 76 9.32 -1.69 3.49
C ARG A 76 10.28 -0.55 3.14
N LEU A 77 11.32 -0.38 3.95
CA LEU A 77 12.49 0.41 3.59
C LEU A 77 13.51 -0.43 2.82
N SER A 78 14.13 0.14 1.80
CA SER A 78 15.17 -0.53 1.00
C SER A 78 16.47 -0.78 1.77
N VAL A 79 16.73 0.03 2.81
CA VAL A 79 17.97 -0.07 3.60
C VAL A 79 18.01 -1.31 4.50
N PRO A 80 19.21 -1.81 4.82
CA PRO A 80 19.40 -2.88 5.81
C PRO A 80 18.87 -2.52 7.19
N VAL A 81 18.51 -3.52 7.99
CA VAL A 81 17.86 -3.34 9.30
C VAL A 81 18.74 -2.61 10.31
N ASP A 82 20.04 -2.82 10.29
CA ASP A 82 21.04 -2.20 11.17
C ASP A 82 21.15 -0.68 10.97
N ARG A 83 20.75 -0.20 9.81
CA ARG A 83 20.70 1.23 9.47
C ARG A 83 19.41 1.91 9.89
N VAL A 84 18.37 1.17 10.26
CA VAL A 84 17.12 1.74 10.79
C VAL A 84 17.29 1.99 12.28
N LYS A 85 17.42 3.24 12.68
CA LYS A 85 17.65 3.65 14.08
C LYS A 85 16.34 3.81 14.87
N SER A 86 15.25 4.08 14.17
CA SER A 86 13.90 4.16 14.75
C SER A 86 12.87 3.76 13.71
N GLY A 87 11.76 3.19 14.16
CA GLY A 87 10.73 2.62 13.30
C GLY A 87 11.03 1.15 12.96
N ARG A 88 10.12 0.54 12.19
CA ARG A 88 10.27 -0.84 11.71
C ARG A 88 10.67 -0.82 10.24
N ARG A 89 11.74 -1.53 9.88
CA ARG A 89 12.14 -1.69 8.48
C ARG A 89 11.03 -2.27 7.61
N ILE A 90 10.24 -3.18 8.18
CA ILE A 90 9.09 -3.82 7.54
C ILE A 90 7.89 -3.62 8.45
N ASP A 91 6.85 -2.97 7.95
CA ASP A 91 5.58 -2.79 8.64
C ASP A 91 4.47 -3.54 7.90
N VAL A 92 3.82 -4.47 8.60
CA VAL A 92 2.78 -5.33 8.04
C VAL A 92 1.41 -4.79 8.42
N VAL A 93 0.67 -4.34 7.42
CA VAL A 93 -0.65 -3.75 7.58
C VAL A 93 -1.73 -4.72 7.13
N ARG A 94 -2.41 -5.34 8.09
CA ARG A 94 -3.41 -6.40 7.85
C ARG A 94 -4.81 -5.91 7.53
N GLY A 95 -5.03 -4.61 7.49
CA GLY A 95 -6.33 -4.03 7.13
C GLY A 95 -6.29 -2.53 7.26
N ILE A 96 -6.89 -1.85 6.28
CA ILE A 96 -7.07 -0.40 6.26
C ILE A 96 -8.52 -0.14 5.88
N ASP A 97 -9.23 0.55 6.76
CA ASP A 97 -10.63 0.90 6.53
C ASP A 97 -10.75 2.08 5.54
N PRO A 98 -11.90 2.30 4.90
CA PRO A 98 -12.12 3.43 4.01
C PRO A 98 -11.85 4.76 4.73
N GLY A 99 -11.02 5.62 4.12
CA GLY A 99 -10.63 6.91 4.69
C GLY A 99 -9.60 6.83 5.83
N GLU A 100 -9.20 5.62 6.24
CA GLU A 100 -8.16 5.48 7.26
C GLU A 100 -6.81 5.95 6.71
N VAL A 101 -6.08 6.69 7.54
CA VAL A 101 -4.72 7.17 7.26
C VAL A 101 -3.80 6.71 8.37
N ARG A 102 -2.75 5.98 8.03
CA ARG A 102 -1.68 5.57 8.96
C ARG A 102 -0.43 6.38 8.70
N ARG A 103 0.09 7.00 9.74
CA ARG A 103 1.37 7.70 9.70
C ARG A 103 2.49 6.72 9.98
N LEU A 104 3.52 6.79 9.16
CA LEU A 104 4.73 5.99 9.24
C LEU A 104 5.90 6.94 9.42
N ALA A 105 6.82 6.62 10.31
CA ALA A 105 7.99 7.44 10.56
C ALA A 105 9.20 6.56 10.87
N TRP A 106 10.34 6.94 10.31
CA TRP A 106 11.61 6.24 10.51
C TRP A 106 12.74 7.23 10.72
N ILE A 107 13.77 6.77 11.42
CA ILE A 107 15.08 7.41 11.42
C ILE A 107 16.05 6.40 10.82
N VAL A 108 16.72 6.82 9.75
CA VAL A 108 17.60 5.95 8.95
C VAL A 108 18.98 6.57 8.84
N GLN A 109 20.00 5.73 8.96
CA GLN A 109 21.38 6.10 8.68
C GLN A 109 21.74 5.64 7.26
N ALA A 110 22.01 6.59 6.37
CA ALA A 110 22.45 6.33 5.01
C ALA A 110 23.37 7.46 4.54
N PRO A 111 24.45 7.13 3.78
CA PRO A 111 25.25 8.15 3.13
C PRO A 111 24.39 9.03 2.21
N PRO A 112 24.75 10.31 2.00
CA PRO A 112 23.96 11.23 1.16
C PRO A 112 23.77 10.73 -0.27
N GLU A 113 24.77 10.06 -0.84
CA GLU A 113 24.77 9.51 -2.20
C GLU A 113 23.97 8.21 -2.34
N GLU A 114 23.59 7.57 -1.25
CA GLU A 114 22.84 6.30 -1.29
C GLU A 114 21.36 6.53 -1.54
N GLU A 115 20.80 5.84 -2.52
CA GLU A 115 19.36 5.85 -2.74
C GLU A 115 18.64 5.07 -1.64
N VAL A 116 17.73 5.72 -0.96
CA VAL A 116 16.81 5.12 0.00
C VAL A 116 15.41 5.13 -0.59
N ALA A 117 14.69 4.03 -0.46
CA ALA A 117 13.31 3.94 -0.94
C ALA A 117 12.36 3.44 0.15
N VAL A 118 11.13 3.97 0.10
CA VAL A 118 9.97 3.45 0.81
C VAL A 118 9.10 2.74 -0.22
N GLU A 119 8.80 1.49 0.03
CA GLU A 119 8.08 0.61 -0.89
C GLU A 119 6.79 0.10 -0.27
N LEU A 120 5.71 0.13 -1.03
CA LEU A 120 4.46 -0.55 -0.70
C LEU A 120 4.39 -1.86 -1.49
N LEU A 121 4.21 -2.97 -0.80
CA LEU A 121 4.06 -4.29 -1.39
C LEU A 121 2.66 -4.85 -1.14
N LEU A 122 2.11 -5.55 -2.11
CA LEU A 122 0.91 -6.35 -2.00
C LEU A 122 1.20 -7.77 -2.52
N ALA A 123 0.94 -8.79 -1.72
CA ALA A 123 1.23 -10.19 -2.04
C ALA A 123 2.69 -10.40 -2.53
N GLY A 124 3.64 -9.68 -1.93
CA GLY A 124 5.06 -9.78 -2.27
C GLY A 124 5.52 -8.93 -3.46
N ASN A 125 4.59 -8.35 -4.23
CA ASN A 125 4.92 -7.49 -5.36
C ASN A 125 4.95 -6.02 -4.95
N VAL A 126 5.95 -5.26 -5.41
CA VAL A 126 6.01 -3.81 -5.22
C VAL A 126 4.95 -3.16 -6.09
N VAL A 127 4.01 -2.44 -5.46
CA VAL A 127 2.91 -1.72 -6.13
C VAL A 127 3.15 -0.22 -6.18
N GLU A 128 3.89 0.31 -5.20
CA GLU A 128 4.35 1.71 -5.18
C GLU A 128 5.77 1.77 -4.62
N ARG A 129 6.60 2.66 -5.16
CA ARG A 129 7.97 2.90 -4.71
C ARG A 129 8.29 4.38 -4.80
N HIS A 130 8.74 4.95 -3.70
CA HIS A 130 9.23 6.32 -3.62
C HIS A 130 10.69 6.29 -3.18
N ALA A 131 11.58 6.70 -4.07
CA ALA A 131 13.02 6.77 -3.81
C ALA A 131 13.46 8.22 -3.61
N PHE A 132 14.51 8.41 -2.85
CA PHE A 132 15.15 9.69 -2.63
C PHE A 132 16.65 9.50 -2.40
N THR A 133 17.39 10.55 -2.73
CA THR A 133 18.85 10.63 -2.53
C THR A 133 19.12 12.02 -1.96
N ASP A 134 19.99 12.15 -0.98
CA ASP A 134 20.35 13.43 -0.34
C ASP A 134 19.15 14.27 0.14
N GLY A 135 18.10 13.59 0.62
CA GLY A 135 16.87 14.26 1.07
C GLY A 135 15.97 14.81 -0.05
N ALA A 136 16.40 14.72 -1.30
CA ALA A 136 15.59 15.09 -2.46
C ALA A 136 14.89 13.87 -3.08
N PRO A 137 13.64 13.99 -3.57
CA PRO A 137 13.00 12.89 -4.28
C PRO A 137 13.81 12.53 -5.52
N ALA A 138 14.21 11.28 -5.65
CA ALA A 138 14.74 10.77 -6.90
C ALA A 138 13.63 10.90 -7.95
N GLY A 139 13.90 11.59 -9.06
CA GLY A 139 12.90 11.89 -10.07
C GLY A 139 12.12 10.64 -10.46
N THR A 140 10.80 10.78 -10.49
CA THR A 140 9.87 9.73 -10.94
C THR A 140 10.22 9.39 -12.39
N GLY A 141 11.02 8.37 -12.59
CA GLY A 141 11.19 7.74 -13.89
C GLY A 141 9.85 7.18 -14.33
N GLY A 142 9.11 7.93 -15.14
CA GLY A 142 7.88 7.48 -15.74
C GLY A 142 8.17 6.28 -16.63
N GLY A 143 7.79 5.09 -16.18
CA GLY A 143 7.69 3.92 -17.03
C GLY A 143 6.54 4.13 -18.00
N LYS A 144 6.85 4.09 -19.29
CA LYS A 144 5.88 3.99 -20.37
C LYS A 144 5.17 2.63 -20.30
#